data_2473146a33d07a1f5efa7d7d1e0ad599
#
_entry.id   2473146a33d07a1f5efa7d7d1e0ad599
#
_cell.length_a   1.000
_cell.length_b   1.000
_cell.length_c   1.000
_cell.angle_alpha   90.00
_cell.angle_beta   90.00
_cell.angle_gamma   90.00
#
_symmetry.space_group_name_H-M   'P 1'
#
loop_
_entity.id
_entity.type
_entity.pdbx_description
1 polymer ?
#
loop_
_entity_poly.entity_id
_entity_poly.type
_entity_poly.pdbx_seq_one_letter_code
_entity_poly.pdbx_strand_id
1 'polypeptide(L)'
;MNMTPLSGSNKIVVVGGGGSGLASAIAAQQAGAKVIVLEKMAMVGGNTNRAAGGLNAAETKPQAKLGIKDSIESHFNDTIKGGHYLNNPDLDHKLTDNAKYSVDFINDLGGDLNDVGM
;
A
#
# COMPACT_ATOMS: atom_id res chain seq x y z
N MET A 1 -10.15 -8.70 -4.55
CA MET A 1 -9.00 -9.48 -5.06
C MET A 1 -9.26 -10.95 -4.75
N ASN A 2 -9.53 -11.78 -5.77
CA ASN A 2 -9.70 -13.22 -5.57
C ASN A 2 -8.31 -13.85 -5.42
N MET A 3 -7.94 -14.20 -4.20
CA MET A 3 -6.70 -14.94 -3.95
C MET A 3 -6.98 -16.44 -3.99
N THR A 4 -6.31 -17.14 -4.90
CA THR A 4 -6.36 -18.61 -4.94
C THR A 4 -5.65 -19.17 -3.71
N PRO A 5 -6.28 -20.06 -2.92
CA PRO A 5 -5.59 -20.68 -1.79
C PRO A 5 -4.34 -21.42 -2.25
N LEU A 6 -3.22 -21.17 -1.59
CA LEU A 6 -1.98 -21.88 -1.86
C LEU A 6 -2.11 -23.34 -1.38
N SER A 7 -2.02 -24.31 -2.30
CA SER A 7 -1.92 -25.73 -1.97
C SER A 7 -0.46 -26.04 -1.63
N GLY A 8 -0.18 -26.41 -0.37
CA GLY A 8 1.17 -26.76 0.08
C GLY A 8 1.40 -26.43 1.56
N SER A 9 2.64 -26.43 2.03
CA SER A 9 2.95 -25.97 3.38
C SER A 9 2.69 -24.46 3.44
N ASN A 10 1.58 -24.05 4.08
CA ASN A 10 1.11 -22.65 4.18
C ASN A 10 2.02 -21.79 5.07
N LYS A 11 3.35 -21.96 4.98
CA LYS A 11 4.31 -21.17 5.75
C LYS A 11 5.01 -20.20 4.82
N ILE A 12 4.91 -18.90 5.15
CA ILE A 12 5.58 -17.83 4.42
C ILE A 12 6.49 -17.08 5.38
N VAL A 13 7.72 -16.86 4.96
CA VAL A 13 8.67 -16.01 5.68
C VAL A 13 8.79 -14.70 4.94
N VAL A 14 8.52 -13.59 5.63
CA VAL A 14 8.70 -12.22 5.13
C VAL A 14 9.96 -11.66 5.78
N VAL A 15 10.91 -11.25 4.98
CA VAL A 15 12.18 -10.66 5.45
C VAL A 15 12.07 -9.14 5.36
N GLY A 16 12.07 -8.48 6.51
CA GLY A 16 11.90 -7.05 6.67
C GLY A 16 10.50 -6.66 7.14
N GLY A 17 10.41 -6.00 8.29
CA GLY A 17 9.17 -5.55 8.92
C GLY A 17 8.83 -4.08 8.63
N GLY A 18 9.21 -3.53 7.48
CA GLY A 18 8.78 -2.23 7.00
C GLY A 18 7.35 -2.27 6.42
N GLY A 19 6.83 -1.16 5.91
CA GLY A 19 5.45 -1.06 5.41
C GLY A 19 5.09 -2.13 4.37
N SER A 20 5.94 -2.35 3.37
CA SER A 20 5.68 -3.37 2.34
C SER A 20 5.75 -4.79 2.89
N GLY A 21 6.69 -5.08 3.80
CA GLY A 21 6.79 -6.40 4.45
C GLY A 21 5.58 -6.70 5.32
N LEU A 22 5.14 -5.75 6.13
CA LEU A 22 3.95 -5.89 6.97
C LEU A 22 2.67 -6.05 6.12
N ALA A 23 2.51 -5.25 5.06
CA ALA A 23 1.38 -5.38 4.15
C ALA A 23 1.35 -6.76 3.46
N SER A 24 2.51 -7.25 3.00
CA SER A 24 2.65 -8.59 2.42
C SER A 24 2.33 -9.69 3.42
N ALA A 25 2.78 -9.54 4.68
CA ALA A 25 2.51 -10.50 5.74
C ALA A 25 1.00 -10.59 6.06
N ILE A 26 0.33 -9.44 6.17
CA ILE A 26 -1.11 -9.37 6.42
C ILE A 26 -1.89 -9.99 5.26
N ALA A 27 -1.56 -9.63 4.02
CA ALA A 27 -2.21 -10.20 2.85
C ALA A 27 -2.03 -11.73 2.76
N ALA A 28 -0.85 -12.24 3.06
CA ALA A 28 -0.59 -13.66 3.10
C ALA A 28 -1.37 -14.36 4.22
N GLN A 29 -1.46 -13.74 5.40
CA GLN A 29 -2.25 -14.28 6.52
C GLN A 29 -3.74 -14.29 6.18
N GLN A 30 -4.28 -13.24 5.57
CA GLN A 30 -5.66 -13.18 5.12
C GLN A 30 -5.97 -14.26 4.05
N ALA A 31 -4.96 -14.67 3.27
CA ALA A 31 -5.04 -15.79 2.33
C ALA A 31 -4.91 -17.18 3.01
N GLY A 32 -4.78 -17.24 4.34
CA GLY A 32 -4.72 -18.49 5.09
C GLY A 32 -3.31 -19.02 5.34
N ALA A 33 -2.25 -18.27 5.03
CA ALA A 33 -0.88 -18.68 5.30
C ALA A 33 -0.50 -18.46 6.78
N LYS A 34 0.42 -19.31 7.28
CA LYS A 34 1.16 -19.05 8.53
C LYS A 34 2.36 -18.19 8.20
N VAL A 35 2.38 -16.96 8.71
CA VAL A 35 3.42 -15.99 8.36
C VAL A 35 4.37 -15.75 9.51
N ILE A 36 5.67 -15.69 9.19
CA ILE A 36 6.73 -15.27 10.09
C ILE A 36 7.39 -14.05 9.47
N VAL A 37 7.45 -12.95 10.22
CA VAL A 37 8.17 -11.74 9.81
C VAL A 37 9.52 -11.71 10.53
N LEU A 38 10.60 -11.59 9.78
CA LEU A 38 11.95 -11.45 10.30
C LEU A 38 12.37 -9.97 10.15
N GLU A 39 12.64 -9.32 11.27
CA GLU A 39 13.11 -7.93 11.30
C GLU A 39 14.46 -7.88 12.02
N LYS A 40 15.45 -7.18 11.44
CA LYS A 40 16.78 -7.05 12.03
C LYS A 40 16.86 -6.01 13.15
N MET A 41 15.94 -5.05 13.14
CA MET A 41 15.87 -4.00 14.17
C MET A 41 15.01 -4.45 15.34
N ALA A 42 15.16 -3.78 16.48
CA ALA A 42 14.41 -4.07 17.69
C ALA A 42 12.89 -3.83 17.57
N MET A 43 12.46 -3.11 16.52
CA MET A 43 11.03 -2.81 16.26
C MET A 43 10.75 -2.78 14.78
N VAL A 44 9.51 -3.14 14.43
CA VAL A 44 9.00 -3.10 13.06
C VAL A 44 8.66 -1.66 12.62
N GLY A 45 8.39 -1.46 11.35
CA GLY A 45 7.98 -0.18 10.76
C GLY A 45 8.99 0.37 9.74
N GLY A 46 10.27 0.18 9.98
CA GLY A 46 11.33 0.65 9.08
C GLY A 46 11.24 2.15 8.80
N ASN A 47 11.50 2.55 7.55
CA ASN A 47 11.38 3.96 7.14
C ASN A 47 9.92 4.43 7.08
N THR A 48 8.96 3.54 6.88
CA THR A 48 7.53 3.86 6.87
C THR A 48 7.10 4.49 8.20
N ASN A 49 7.62 3.99 9.32
CA ASN A 49 7.33 4.54 10.66
C ASN A 49 7.94 5.93 10.91
N ARG A 50 8.79 6.42 10.00
CA ARG A 50 9.44 7.74 10.06
C ARG A 50 8.86 8.72 9.03
N ALA A 51 7.90 8.27 8.24
CA ALA A 51 7.21 9.08 7.24
C ALA A 51 6.21 10.04 7.91
N ALA A 52 5.76 11.04 7.15
CA ALA A 52 4.82 12.06 7.64
C ALA A 52 3.38 11.55 7.85
N GLY A 53 3.08 10.30 7.49
CA GLY A 53 1.77 9.66 7.73
C GLY A 53 0.75 9.83 6.62
N GLY A 54 1.09 10.51 5.53
CA GLY A 54 0.22 10.65 4.37
C GLY A 54 0.39 9.52 3.35
N LEU A 55 -0.66 9.26 2.57
CA LEU A 55 -0.66 8.36 1.43
C LEU A 55 -1.22 9.09 0.20
N ASN A 56 -0.44 9.19 -0.87
CA ASN A 56 -0.92 9.76 -2.13
C ASN A 56 -1.79 8.72 -2.85
N ALA A 57 -3.03 9.10 -3.15
CA ALA A 57 -3.97 8.26 -3.87
C ALA A 57 -5.05 9.11 -4.54
N ALA A 58 -5.47 8.72 -5.73
CA ALA A 58 -6.55 9.32 -6.46
C ALA A 58 -7.82 8.45 -6.41
N GLU A 59 -8.97 9.06 -6.68
CA GLU A 59 -10.29 8.39 -6.71
C GLU A 59 -10.64 7.67 -5.40
N THR A 60 -10.24 8.24 -4.27
CA THR A 60 -10.49 7.68 -2.96
C THR A 60 -11.89 8.02 -2.43
N LYS A 61 -12.40 7.19 -1.50
CA LYS A 61 -13.67 7.47 -0.81
C LYS A 61 -13.65 8.79 -0.02
N PRO A 62 -12.57 9.16 0.70
CA PRO A 62 -12.46 10.48 1.32
C PRO A 62 -12.56 11.64 0.33
N GLN A 63 -11.87 11.57 -0.82
CA GLN A 63 -11.99 12.59 -1.88
C GLN A 63 -13.44 12.70 -2.39
N ALA A 64 -14.10 11.58 -2.64
CA ALA A 64 -15.48 11.57 -3.11
C ALA A 64 -16.45 12.23 -2.12
N LYS A 65 -16.29 11.99 -0.81
CA LYS A 65 -17.08 12.64 0.25
C LYS A 65 -16.94 14.17 0.26
N LEU A 66 -15.78 14.67 -0.12
CA LEU A 66 -15.49 16.10 -0.18
C LEU A 66 -15.78 16.72 -1.57
N GLY A 67 -16.25 15.92 -2.53
CA GLY A 67 -16.50 16.38 -3.89
C GLY A 67 -15.24 16.68 -4.69
N ILE A 68 -14.09 16.22 -4.24
CA ILE A 68 -12.80 16.39 -4.92
C ILE A 68 -12.78 15.48 -6.14
N LYS A 69 -12.57 16.07 -7.30
CA LYS A 69 -12.40 15.33 -8.57
C LYS A 69 -10.91 15.13 -8.82
N ASP A 70 -10.53 13.88 -8.93
CA ASP A 70 -9.18 13.45 -9.21
C ASP A 70 -9.22 12.20 -10.10
N SER A 71 -8.09 11.79 -10.68
CA SER A 71 -8.03 10.59 -11.51
C SER A 71 -6.73 9.83 -11.32
N ILE A 72 -6.79 8.52 -11.50
CA ILE A 72 -5.61 7.65 -11.53
C ILE A 72 -4.64 8.11 -12.61
N GLU A 73 -5.15 8.53 -13.77
CA GLU A 73 -4.33 9.05 -14.88
C GLU A 73 -3.56 10.31 -14.47
N SER A 74 -4.20 11.26 -13.78
CA SER A 74 -3.52 12.45 -13.25
C SER A 74 -2.44 12.06 -12.25
N HIS A 75 -2.75 11.18 -11.31
CA HIS A 75 -1.79 10.67 -10.32
C HIS A 75 -0.59 10.00 -10.98
N PHE A 76 -0.81 9.17 -12.02
CA PHE A 76 0.26 8.55 -12.79
C PHE A 76 1.14 9.60 -13.49
N ASN A 77 0.52 10.54 -14.21
CA ASN A 77 1.25 11.58 -14.96
C ASN A 77 2.09 12.46 -14.03
N ASP A 78 1.54 12.84 -12.87
CA ASP A 78 2.27 13.63 -11.88
C ASP A 78 3.44 12.84 -11.26
N THR A 79 3.26 11.55 -11.03
CA THR A 79 4.31 10.66 -10.51
C THR A 79 5.45 10.51 -11.50
N ILE A 80 5.16 10.22 -12.77
CA ILE A 80 6.17 10.10 -13.84
C ILE A 80 6.92 11.43 -14.03
N LYS A 81 6.19 12.54 -14.09
CA LYS A 81 6.77 13.87 -14.25
C LYS A 81 7.63 14.26 -13.03
N GLY A 82 7.15 14.01 -11.82
CA GLY A 82 7.89 14.26 -10.58
C GLY A 82 9.18 13.44 -10.50
N GLY A 83 9.18 12.25 -11.04
CA GLY A 83 10.37 11.39 -11.20
C GLY A 83 11.25 11.75 -12.37
N HIS A 84 11.01 12.89 -13.06
CA HIS A 84 11.74 13.34 -14.25
C HIS A 84 11.81 12.29 -15.35
N TYR A 85 10.76 11.45 -15.49
CA TYR A 85 10.68 10.34 -16.45
C TYR A 85 11.78 9.28 -16.30
N LEU A 86 12.40 9.19 -15.12
CA LEU A 86 13.38 8.16 -14.78
C LEU A 86 12.74 6.92 -14.12
N ASN A 87 11.48 7.03 -13.79
CA ASN A 87 10.69 5.97 -13.17
C ASN A 87 10.47 4.80 -14.14
N ASN A 88 10.21 3.62 -13.57
CA ASN A 88 9.71 2.51 -14.35
C ASN A 88 8.18 2.64 -14.49
N PRO A 89 7.64 2.86 -15.72
CA PRO A 89 6.20 3.11 -15.91
C PRO A 89 5.31 1.95 -15.44
N ASP A 90 5.75 0.71 -15.59
CA ASP A 90 4.97 -0.45 -15.17
C ASP A 90 4.81 -0.51 -13.64
N LEU A 91 5.85 -0.11 -12.89
CA LEU A 91 5.80 -0.01 -11.44
C LEU A 91 4.95 1.18 -10.99
N ASP A 92 5.03 2.31 -11.70
CA ASP A 92 4.20 3.47 -11.41
C ASP A 92 2.71 3.18 -11.65
N HIS A 93 2.37 2.46 -12.71
CA HIS A 93 1.00 1.95 -12.90
C HIS A 93 0.57 1.05 -11.75
N LYS A 94 1.44 0.13 -11.30
CA LYS A 94 1.13 -0.71 -10.13
C LYS A 94 0.82 0.11 -8.89
N LEU A 95 1.57 1.19 -8.66
CA LEU A 95 1.35 2.09 -7.53
C LEU A 95 0.03 2.86 -7.69
N THR A 96 -0.12 3.61 -8.79
CA THR A 96 -1.20 4.58 -8.96
C THR A 96 -2.56 3.91 -9.13
N ASP A 97 -2.64 2.81 -9.88
CA ASP A 97 -3.88 2.06 -10.09
C ASP A 97 -4.40 1.41 -8.79
N ASN A 98 -3.52 1.13 -7.83
CA ASN A 98 -3.86 0.43 -6.61
C ASN A 98 -3.84 1.30 -5.34
N ALA A 99 -3.38 2.55 -5.41
CA ALA A 99 -3.24 3.41 -4.23
C ALA A 99 -4.57 3.60 -3.47
N LYS A 100 -5.69 3.74 -4.16
CA LYS A 100 -7.02 3.86 -3.52
C LYS A 100 -7.41 2.63 -2.69
N TYR A 101 -7.03 1.44 -3.13
CA TYR A 101 -7.28 0.22 -2.38
C TYR A 101 -6.36 0.09 -1.17
N SER A 102 -5.17 0.74 -1.21
CA SER A 102 -4.28 0.82 -0.05
C SER A 102 -4.86 1.70 1.04
N VAL A 103 -5.57 2.77 0.69
CA VAL A 103 -6.33 3.60 1.66
C VAL A 103 -7.39 2.76 2.36
N ASP A 104 -8.21 2.04 1.60
CA ASP A 104 -9.23 1.16 2.16
C ASP A 104 -8.59 0.07 3.05
N PHE A 105 -7.52 -0.57 2.59
CA PHE A 105 -6.81 -1.62 3.33
C PHE A 105 -6.29 -1.13 4.69
N ILE A 106 -5.70 0.06 4.73
CA ILE A 106 -5.20 0.65 6.00
C ILE A 106 -6.35 1.00 6.93
N ASN A 107 -7.44 1.58 6.41
CA ASN A 107 -8.61 1.90 7.21
C ASN A 107 -9.30 0.63 7.76
N ASP A 108 -9.37 -0.44 6.99
CA ASP A 108 -9.93 -1.74 7.42
C ASP A 108 -9.09 -2.39 8.53
N LEU A 109 -7.80 -2.07 8.62
CA LEU A 109 -6.90 -2.50 9.71
C LEU A 109 -6.95 -1.61 10.95
N GLY A 110 -7.81 -0.59 10.97
CA GLY A 110 -7.96 0.34 12.08
C GLY A 110 -7.09 1.60 11.98
N GLY A 111 -6.48 1.85 10.82
CA GLY A 111 -5.86 3.13 10.49
C GLY A 111 -6.90 4.23 10.24
N ASP A 112 -6.45 5.46 10.15
CA ASP A 112 -7.30 6.62 9.87
C ASP A 112 -6.72 7.47 8.74
N LEU A 113 -7.06 7.10 7.51
CA LEU A 113 -6.74 7.84 6.29
C LEU A 113 -8.01 8.45 5.69
N ASN A 114 -8.77 9.19 6.52
CA ASN A 114 -10.03 9.80 6.12
C ASN A 114 -9.92 11.29 5.81
N ASP A 115 -8.86 11.95 6.27
CA ASP A 115 -8.60 13.35 5.96
C ASP A 115 -7.86 13.48 4.63
N VAL A 116 -8.26 14.46 3.83
CA VAL A 116 -7.59 14.78 2.57
C VAL A 116 -6.79 16.05 2.77
N GLY A 117 -5.46 15.92 2.75
CA GLY A 117 -4.55 17.05 2.70
C GLY A 117 -4.58 17.70 1.31
N MET A 118 -4.57 19.04 1.28
CA MET A 118 -4.39 19.83 0.06
C MET A 118 -3.01 20.48 0.05
#